data_96f5d4987859550333fb4eef4a15b5f5
#
_entry.id   96f5d4987859550333fb4eef4a15b5f5
#
_cell.length_a   1.000
_cell.length_b   1.000
_cell.length_c   1.000
_cell.angle_alpha   90.00
_cell.angle_beta   90.00
_cell.angle_gamma   90.00
#
_symmetry.space_group_name_H-M   'P 1'
#
loop_
_entity.id
_entity.type
_entity.pdbx_description
1 polymer ?
#
loop_
_entity_poly.entity_id
_entity_poly.type
_entity_poly.pdbx_seq_one_letter_code
_entity_poly.pdbx_strand_id
1 'polypeptide(L)'
;MKIIKMLWACLVLIAMNSFSQKVQKAAFQVVPLGVKGGIDEKNLSAYLITPSNTKDYICLDAGTINSGIEKAIENKVFRASASEVLRKYIKGYLISHSHLDHVSGLIINSPADSSKTVYATNGCMEMMENHYFNDKTWANFGDQGVGLPLKKYHFQTLNFNEETPITNTQMTVKAFSLSHVNPYESTAFLIKNGNDYALYLGDTGPDAVEKSNNLQELWTAIAPLIRSKQLKGIFIEVSFPNEQPDQFLFGHLTPKYLMQELHELEKLAGKDSLNGFKIVITHLKPPAKNIVKIKEQLKTENDLGLKFIFPEQGKSFEL
;
A
#
# COMPACT_ATOMS: atom_id res chain seq x y z
N MET A 1 -73.22 -37.22 31.76
CA MET A 1 -72.69 -35.85 31.83
C MET A 1 -71.17 -35.94 31.65
N LYS A 2 -70.71 -35.69 30.44
CA LYS A 2 -69.22 -35.70 30.15
C LYS A 2 -68.78 -34.26 29.97
N ILE A 3 -67.90 -33.83 30.86
CA ILE A 3 -67.28 -32.49 30.85
C ILE A 3 -66.09 -32.56 29.88
N ILE A 4 -66.18 -31.82 28.78
CA ILE A 4 -65.09 -31.64 27.81
C ILE A 4 -64.21 -30.53 28.33
N LYS A 5 -62.98 -30.86 28.67
CA LYS A 5 -61.92 -29.87 28.97
C LYS A 5 -61.28 -29.42 27.65
N MET A 6 -61.48 -28.16 27.29
CA MET A 6 -60.82 -27.51 26.17
C MET A 6 -59.43 -27.03 26.62
N LEU A 7 -58.38 -27.65 26.09
CA LEU A 7 -56.99 -27.18 26.23
C LEU A 7 -56.74 -26.07 25.21
N TRP A 8 -56.46 -24.88 25.69
CA TRP A 8 -55.89 -23.79 24.91
C TRP A 8 -54.38 -24.00 24.79
N ALA A 9 -53.89 -24.34 23.63
CA ALA A 9 -52.46 -24.34 23.32
C ALA A 9 -52.06 -22.95 22.85
N CYS A 10 -51.36 -22.18 23.69
CA CYS A 10 -50.70 -20.95 23.30
C CYS A 10 -49.46 -21.29 22.47
N LEU A 11 -49.56 -21.14 21.15
CA LEU A 11 -48.38 -21.13 20.27
C LEU A 11 -47.62 -19.79 20.44
N VAL A 12 -46.55 -19.83 21.18
CA VAL A 12 -45.59 -18.72 21.22
C VAL A 12 -44.71 -18.84 19.96
N LEU A 13 -44.98 -18.03 18.95
CA LEU A 13 -44.12 -17.84 17.81
C LEU A 13 -42.92 -17.01 18.29
N ILE A 14 -41.83 -17.68 18.60
CA ILE A 14 -40.50 -17.02 18.74
C ILE A 14 -40.04 -16.65 17.35
N ALA A 15 -40.25 -15.39 16.98
CA ALA A 15 -39.62 -14.81 15.81
C ALA A 15 -38.10 -14.74 16.08
N MET A 16 -37.36 -15.75 15.63
CA MET A 16 -35.91 -15.69 15.52
C MET A 16 -35.56 -14.64 14.45
N ASN A 17 -35.37 -13.42 14.87
CA ASN A 17 -34.67 -12.42 14.06
C ASN A 17 -33.26 -12.94 13.84
N SER A 18 -33.05 -13.70 12.77
CA SER A 18 -31.74 -13.98 12.24
C SER A 18 -31.15 -12.67 11.75
N PHE A 19 -30.42 -11.98 12.63
CA PHE A 19 -29.48 -10.94 12.20
C PHE A 19 -28.44 -11.66 11.34
N SER A 20 -28.71 -11.79 10.06
CA SER A 20 -27.67 -12.06 9.08
C SER A 20 -26.67 -10.91 9.20
N GLN A 21 -25.61 -11.10 9.94
CA GLN A 21 -24.45 -10.25 9.82
C GLN A 21 -24.05 -10.31 8.35
N LYS A 22 -24.41 -9.28 7.58
CA LYS A 22 -23.83 -9.07 6.25
C LYS A 22 -22.33 -9.07 6.47
N VAL A 23 -21.65 -10.16 6.11
CA VAL A 23 -20.20 -10.20 6.03
C VAL A 23 -19.83 -9.00 5.14
N GLN A 24 -19.28 -7.96 5.74
CA GLN A 24 -18.90 -6.77 5.02
C GLN A 24 -17.85 -7.21 4.00
N LYS A 25 -18.19 -7.16 2.72
CA LYS A 25 -17.28 -7.56 1.65
C LYS A 25 -16.06 -6.65 1.73
N ALA A 26 -14.87 -7.24 1.69
CA ALA A 26 -13.62 -6.47 1.69
C ALA A 26 -13.63 -5.43 0.56
N ALA A 27 -13.11 -4.24 0.85
CA ALA A 27 -13.07 -3.14 -0.12
C ALA A 27 -12.00 -3.37 -1.19
N PHE A 28 -10.85 -3.86 -0.77
CA PHE A 28 -9.69 -4.07 -1.62
C PHE A 28 -9.10 -5.47 -1.45
N GLN A 29 -8.61 -6.02 -2.56
CA GLN A 29 -7.69 -7.15 -2.58
C GLN A 29 -6.27 -6.64 -2.84
N VAL A 30 -5.31 -7.16 -2.07
CA VAL A 30 -3.88 -6.83 -2.19
C VAL A 30 -3.08 -8.08 -2.50
N VAL A 31 -2.14 -7.98 -3.44
CA VAL A 31 -1.17 -9.05 -3.74
C VAL A 31 0.23 -8.47 -3.66
N PRO A 32 1.00 -8.78 -2.60
CA PRO A 32 2.39 -8.35 -2.49
C PRO A 32 3.26 -9.06 -3.53
N LEU A 33 3.90 -8.30 -4.41
CA LEU A 33 4.91 -8.82 -5.35
C LEU A 33 6.31 -8.76 -4.73
N GLY A 34 6.51 -7.86 -3.77
CA GLY A 34 7.69 -7.74 -2.95
C GLY A 34 7.37 -6.96 -1.68
N VAL A 35 8.04 -7.30 -0.57
CA VAL A 35 7.70 -6.81 0.79
C VAL A 35 8.90 -6.25 1.56
N LYS A 36 10.09 -6.30 0.97
CA LYS A 36 11.33 -5.90 1.62
C LYS A 36 11.90 -4.64 1.00
N GLY A 37 12.69 -3.93 1.79
CA GLY A 37 13.58 -2.88 1.31
C GLY A 37 15.01 -3.39 1.13
N GLY A 38 15.77 -2.73 0.26
CA GLY A 38 17.21 -2.94 0.10
C GLY A 38 17.58 -4.13 -0.78
N ILE A 39 18.34 -5.10 -0.27
CA ILE A 39 19.23 -5.98 -1.03
C ILE A 39 18.64 -7.33 -1.52
N ASP A 40 17.34 -7.58 -1.34
CA ASP A 40 16.73 -8.85 -1.79
C ASP A 40 15.98 -8.61 -3.12
N GLU A 41 16.68 -8.65 -4.24
CA GLU A 41 16.19 -8.28 -5.58
C GLU A 41 14.95 -9.10 -6.00
N LYS A 42 14.72 -10.24 -5.38
CA LYS A 42 13.54 -11.07 -5.64
C LYS A 42 12.32 -10.64 -4.85
N ASN A 43 12.46 -9.66 -3.95
CA ASN A 43 11.40 -9.35 -2.98
C ASN A 43 11.35 -7.87 -2.58
N LEU A 44 11.79 -6.98 -3.50
CA LEU A 44 11.79 -5.53 -3.30
C LEU A 44 10.38 -4.95 -3.37
N SER A 45 10.17 -3.82 -2.73
CA SER A 45 8.86 -3.19 -2.49
C SER A 45 8.00 -3.07 -3.74
N ALA A 46 6.87 -3.80 -3.77
CA ALA A 46 5.87 -3.74 -4.84
C ALA A 46 4.57 -4.42 -4.40
N TYR A 47 3.43 -3.71 -4.52
CA TYR A 47 2.14 -4.24 -4.09
C TYR A 47 1.09 -4.01 -5.17
N LEU A 48 0.37 -5.04 -5.56
CA LEU A 48 -0.82 -4.89 -6.39
C LEU A 48 -2.03 -4.64 -5.52
N ILE A 49 -2.82 -3.62 -5.84
CA ILE A 49 -4.10 -3.35 -5.18
C ILE A 49 -5.21 -3.19 -6.23
N THR A 50 -6.38 -3.73 -5.92
CA THR A 50 -7.59 -3.63 -6.75
C THR A 50 -8.84 -3.65 -5.87
N PRO A 51 -9.98 -3.08 -6.30
CA PRO A 51 -11.26 -3.36 -5.68
C PRO A 51 -11.55 -4.85 -5.66
N SER A 52 -12.10 -5.40 -4.57
CA SER A 52 -12.26 -6.85 -4.35
C SER A 52 -13.11 -7.59 -5.41
N ASN A 53 -13.76 -6.88 -6.30
CA ASN A 53 -14.62 -7.44 -7.36
C ASN A 53 -14.02 -7.36 -8.77
N THR A 54 -12.78 -6.91 -8.92
CA THR A 54 -12.11 -6.74 -10.22
C THR A 54 -10.74 -7.43 -10.26
N LYS A 55 -10.12 -7.41 -11.45
CA LYS A 55 -8.70 -7.80 -11.64
C LYS A 55 -7.90 -6.64 -12.24
N ASP A 56 -8.40 -5.42 -12.08
CA ASP A 56 -7.77 -4.21 -12.61
C ASP A 56 -6.85 -3.62 -11.53
N TYR A 57 -5.67 -4.23 -11.40
CA TYR A 57 -4.69 -3.85 -10.39
C TYR A 57 -3.92 -2.59 -10.78
N ILE A 58 -3.65 -1.75 -9.79
CA ILE A 58 -2.56 -0.77 -9.83
C ILE A 58 -1.39 -1.31 -9.00
N CYS A 59 -0.16 -1.11 -9.48
CA CYS A 59 1.04 -1.46 -8.73
C CYS A 59 1.51 -0.26 -7.93
N LEU A 60 1.64 -0.43 -6.62
CA LEU A 60 2.20 0.53 -5.68
C LEU A 60 3.68 0.20 -5.53
N ASP A 61 4.52 1.07 -6.05
CA ASP A 61 5.92 0.81 -6.35
C ASP A 61 6.13 -0.44 -7.25
N ALA A 62 7.34 -0.64 -7.72
CA ALA A 62 7.65 -1.65 -8.70
C ALA A 62 9.10 -2.17 -8.56
N GLY A 63 9.56 -2.40 -7.34
CA GLY A 63 10.89 -2.93 -7.08
C GLY A 63 11.05 -4.36 -7.60
N THR A 64 10.09 -5.24 -7.31
CA THR A 64 10.04 -6.61 -7.84
C THR A 64 8.72 -6.86 -8.54
N ILE A 65 8.75 -7.23 -9.82
CA ILE A 65 7.54 -7.52 -10.60
C ILE A 65 7.47 -9.01 -10.96
N ASN A 66 8.31 -9.49 -11.89
CA ASN A 66 8.15 -10.82 -12.47
C ASN A 66 8.21 -11.95 -11.44
N SER A 67 9.25 -11.99 -10.60
CA SER A 67 9.38 -13.04 -9.58
C SER A 67 8.26 -12.97 -8.53
N GLY A 68 7.73 -11.79 -8.23
CA GLY A 68 6.57 -11.62 -7.37
C GLY A 68 5.29 -12.18 -8.00
N ILE A 69 5.08 -11.95 -9.30
CA ILE A 69 3.95 -12.52 -10.06
C ILE A 69 4.06 -14.06 -10.09
N GLU A 70 5.25 -14.61 -10.39
CA GLU A 70 5.50 -16.05 -10.39
C GLU A 70 5.18 -16.65 -9.02
N LYS A 71 5.61 -15.99 -7.94
CA LYS A 71 5.28 -16.41 -6.56
C LYS A 71 3.78 -16.40 -6.29
N ALA A 72 3.04 -15.42 -6.79
CA ALA A 72 1.59 -15.35 -6.66
C ALA A 72 0.88 -16.45 -7.47
N ILE A 73 1.43 -16.84 -8.62
CA ILE A 73 0.94 -17.99 -9.42
C ILE A 73 1.19 -19.31 -8.66
N GLU A 74 2.39 -19.51 -8.11
CA GLU A 74 2.70 -20.68 -7.26
C GLU A 74 1.72 -20.80 -6.08
N ASN A 75 1.39 -19.68 -5.44
CA ASN A 75 0.42 -19.61 -4.35
C ASN A 75 -1.05 -19.66 -4.82
N LYS A 76 -1.32 -19.86 -6.13
CA LYS A 76 -2.65 -19.95 -6.72
C LYS A 76 -3.51 -18.69 -6.61
N VAL A 77 -2.88 -17.53 -6.37
CA VAL A 77 -3.55 -16.23 -6.38
C VAL A 77 -3.96 -15.85 -7.82
N PHE A 78 -3.06 -16.07 -8.77
CA PHE A 78 -3.37 -15.93 -10.19
C PHE A 78 -3.46 -17.30 -10.89
N ARG A 79 -4.49 -17.43 -11.76
CA ARG A 79 -4.66 -18.57 -12.67
C ARG A 79 -4.41 -18.10 -14.12
N ALA A 80 -3.24 -17.52 -14.35
CA ALA A 80 -2.83 -16.93 -15.62
C ALA A 80 -1.31 -17.04 -15.75
N SER A 81 -0.75 -16.85 -16.93
CA SER A 81 0.70 -16.76 -17.08
C SER A 81 1.26 -15.45 -16.49
N ALA A 82 2.54 -15.43 -16.13
CA ALA A 82 3.18 -14.21 -15.62
C ALA A 82 3.08 -13.05 -16.65
N SER A 83 3.26 -13.34 -17.93
CA SER A 83 3.08 -12.36 -19.00
C SER A 83 1.64 -11.83 -19.08
N GLU A 84 0.65 -12.68 -18.85
CA GLU A 84 -0.76 -12.22 -18.84
C GLU A 84 -1.05 -11.33 -17.66
N VAL A 85 -0.59 -11.66 -16.45
CA VAL A 85 -0.74 -10.83 -15.26
C VAL A 85 -0.06 -9.48 -15.48
N LEU A 86 1.21 -9.49 -15.90
CA LEU A 86 1.97 -8.26 -16.21
C LEU A 86 1.22 -7.38 -17.20
N ARG A 87 0.79 -7.93 -18.33
CA ARG A 87 0.31 -7.15 -19.47
C ARG A 87 -1.18 -6.79 -19.39
N LYS A 88 -2.02 -7.62 -18.74
CA LYS A 88 -3.47 -7.44 -18.74
C LYS A 88 -4.03 -7.06 -17.37
N TYR A 89 -3.48 -7.58 -16.26
CA TYR A 89 -4.04 -7.32 -14.94
C TYR A 89 -3.45 -6.05 -14.31
N ILE A 90 -2.15 -5.79 -14.48
CA ILE A 90 -1.54 -4.54 -14.02
C ILE A 90 -1.92 -3.43 -15.01
N LYS A 91 -2.69 -2.43 -14.54
CA LYS A 91 -3.19 -1.32 -15.36
C LYS A 91 -2.27 -0.11 -15.38
N GLY A 92 -1.40 0.02 -14.39
CA GLY A 92 -0.45 1.10 -14.26
C GLY A 92 0.39 0.97 -13.00
N TYR A 93 1.23 1.95 -12.78
CA TYR A 93 2.17 2.02 -11.67
C TYR A 93 2.04 3.36 -10.95
N LEU A 94 1.99 3.34 -9.63
CA LEU A 94 2.15 4.50 -8.76
C LEU A 94 3.53 4.40 -8.12
N ILE A 95 4.45 5.28 -8.49
CA ILE A 95 5.84 5.26 -8.02
C ILE A 95 6.03 6.33 -6.95
N SER A 96 6.34 5.89 -5.73
CA SER A 96 6.50 6.77 -4.58
C SER A 96 7.76 7.63 -4.66
N HIS A 97 8.86 7.04 -5.09
CA HIS A 97 10.15 7.68 -5.33
C HIS A 97 11.06 6.80 -6.19
N SER A 98 12.18 7.34 -6.64
CA SER A 98 12.99 6.75 -7.71
C SER A 98 14.13 5.83 -7.24
N HIS A 99 14.19 5.41 -5.97
CA HIS A 99 15.17 4.44 -5.52
C HIS A 99 15.00 3.09 -6.23
N LEU A 100 16.12 2.39 -6.47
CA LEU A 100 16.12 1.15 -7.26
C LEU A 100 15.24 0.05 -6.68
N ASP A 101 15.15 -0.05 -5.36
CA ASP A 101 14.29 -1.04 -4.69
C ASP A 101 12.78 -0.71 -4.78
N HIS A 102 12.44 0.42 -5.43
CA HIS A 102 11.07 0.82 -5.77
C HIS A 102 10.78 0.87 -7.27
N VAL A 103 11.80 0.86 -8.14
CA VAL A 103 11.61 1.03 -9.60
C VAL A 103 12.29 -0.03 -10.47
N SER A 104 13.21 -0.83 -9.95
CA SER A 104 14.01 -1.76 -10.76
C SER A 104 13.16 -2.77 -11.55
N GLY A 105 12.07 -3.26 -10.97
CA GLY A 105 11.16 -4.16 -11.66
C GLY A 105 10.39 -3.48 -12.80
N LEU A 106 9.99 -2.22 -12.67
CA LEU A 106 9.40 -1.43 -13.76
C LEU A 106 10.40 -1.31 -14.93
N ILE A 107 11.63 -0.94 -14.61
CA ILE A 107 12.67 -0.71 -15.62
C ILE A 107 12.96 -2.03 -16.36
N ILE A 108 13.29 -3.10 -15.66
CA ILE A 108 13.71 -4.37 -16.25
C ILE A 108 12.58 -5.04 -17.05
N ASN A 109 11.32 -4.91 -16.61
CA ASN A 109 10.19 -5.54 -17.30
C ASN A 109 9.61 -4.67 -18.43
N SER A 110 10.04 -3.42 -18.59
CA SER A 110 9.51 -2.50 -19.61
C SER A 110 9.53 -3.06 -21.04
N PRO A 111 10.53 -3.83 -21.51
CA PRO A 111 10.49 -4.42 -22.86
C PRO A 111 9.33 -5.42 -23.05
N ALA A 112 9.00 -6.19 -22.02
CA ALA A 112 7.98 -7.25 -22.08
C ALA A 112 6.56 -6.76 -21.72
N ASP A 113 6.46 -5.58 -21.11
CA ASP A 113 5.20 -5.02 -20.65
C ASP A 113 4.30 -4.51 -21.78
N SER A 114 3.05 -4.17 -21.47
CA SER A 114 2.11 -3.48 -22.37
C SER A 114 2.10 -1.97 -22.11
N SER A 115 1.50 -1.21 -23.02
CA SER A 115 1.30 0.22 -22.81
C SER A 115 0.37 0.49 -21.62
N LYS A 116 0.79 1.39 -20.72
CA LYS A 116 0.05 1.80 -19.53
C LYS A 116 0.60 3.11 -18.95
N THR A 117 -0.09 3.66 -17.96
CA THR A 117 0.33 4.90 -17.31
C THR A 117 1.23 4.62 -16.10
N VAL A 118 2.29 5.40 -15.98
CA VAL A 118 3.14 5.50 -14.79
C VAL A 118 2.86 6.86 -14.15
N TYR A 119 2.42 6.83 -12.91
CA TYR A 119 2.08 8.01 -12.12
C TYR A 119 3.17 8.26 -11.09
N ALA A 120 3.67 9.47 -11.01
CA ALA A 120 4.61 9.92 -9.99
C ALA A 120 4.51 11.44 -9.82
N THR A 121 5.07 11.98 -8.74
CA THR A 121 5.27 13.42 -8.62
C THR A 121 6.32 13.92 -9.62
N ASN A 122 6.36 15.23 -9.86
CA ASN A 122 7.28 15.82 -10.84
C ASN A 122 8.74 15.45 -10.56
N GLY A 123 9.18 15.60 -9.30
CA GLY A 123 10.58 15.29 -8.93
C GLY A 123 10.94 13.80 -9.18
N CYS A 124 10.05 12.87 -8.80
CA CYS A 124 10.25 11.45 -9.07
C CYS A 124 10.26 11.14 -10.58
N MET A 125 9.36 11.78 -11.35
CA MET A 125 9.28 11.59 -12.81
C MET A 125 10.56 12.09 -13.50
N GLU A 126 11.04 13.27 -13.15
CA GLU A 126 12.30 13.82 -13.67
C GLU A 126 13.50 12.89 -13.38
N MET A 127 13.56 12.29 -12.19
CA MET A 127 14.60 11.33 -11.86
C MET A 127 14.53 10.08 -12.73
N MET A 128 13.32 9.54 -12.97
CA MET A 128 13.13 8.38 -13.83
C MET A 128 13.52 8.66 -15.29
N GLU A 129 13.15 9.82 -15.82
CA GLU A 129 13.46 10.24 -17.19
C GLU A 129 14.96 10.51 -17.39
N ASN A 130 15.59 11.20 -16.46
CA ASN A 130 16.98 11.61 -16.60
C ASN A 130 17.97 10.49 -16.29
N HIS A 131 17.61 9.52 -15.43
CA HIS A 131 18.58 8.54 -14.94
C HIS A 131 18.29 7.11 -15.39
N TYR A 132 17.04 6.78 -15.75
CA TYR A 132 16.69 5.42 -16.15
C TYR A 132 16.23 5.33 -17.60
N PHE A 133 15.13 5.98 -17.97
CA PHE A 133 14.56 5.92 -19.32
C PHE A 133 15.12 7.01 -20.24
N ASN A 134 16.42 6.93 -20.60
CA ASN A 134 17.16 8.03 -21.23
C ASN A 134 18.05 7.60 -22.43
N ASP A 135 17.88 6.36 -22.93
CA ASP A 135 18.68 5.75 -24.01
C ASP A 135 20.18 5.62 -23.72
N LYS A 136 20.61 5.96 -22.48
CA LYS A 136 22.00 5.76 -22.02
C LYS A 136 22.09 4.64 -20.99
N THR A 137 21.20 4.67 -20.00
CA THR A 137 21.09 3.65 -18.95
C THR A 137 20.13 2.55 -19.37
N TRP A 138 18.97 2.92 -19.89
CA TRP A 138 17.94 2.03 -20.43
C TRP A 138 17.19 2.73 -21.56
N ALA A 139 16.63 1.96 -22.52
CA ALA A 139 15.84 2.54 -23.60
C ALA A 139 14.67 3.38 -23.03
N ASN A 140 14.37 4.50 -23.66
CA ASN A 140 13.30 5.38 -23.23
C ASN A 140 11.93 4.78 -23.59
N PHE A 141 11.36 3.98 -22.67
CA PHE A 141 10.01 3.41 -22.81
C PHE A 141 8.89 4.42 -22.50
N GLY A 142 9.22 5.61 -22.01
CA GLY A 142 8.27 6.70 -21.77
C GLY A 142 7.77 7.35 -23.07
N ASP A 143 6.92 8.34 -22.92
CA ASP A 143 6.40 9.20 -24.01
C ASP A 143 7.00 10.61 -23.99
N GLN A 144 7.89 10.87 -23.05
CA GLN A 144 8.64 12.14 -22.88
C GLN A 144 10.05 11.86 -22.33
N GLY A 145 10.81 12.92 -22.04
CA GLY A 145 12.17 12.83 -21.49
C GLY A 145 13.27 12.80 -22.57
N VAL A 146 14.47 12.36 -22.17
CA VAL A 146 15.67 12.37 -23.03
C VAL A 146 15.73 11.13 -23.92
N GLY A 147 16.26 11.28 -25.13
CA GLY A 147 16.41 10.19 -26.11
C GLY A 147 15.21 10.02 -27.04
N LEU A 148 15.04 8.83 -27.61
CA LEU A 148 13.93 8.51 -28.53
C LEU A 148 12.77 7.84 -27.74
N PRO A 149 11.66 8.56 -27.46
CA PRO A 149 10.56 7.99 -26.71
C PRO A 149 9.87 6.86 -27.49
N LEU A 150 9.86 5.65 -26.91
CA LEU A 150 9.15 4.48 -27.46
C LEU A 150 7.65 4.51 -27.19
N LYS A 151 7.17 5.43 -26.36
CA LYS A 151 5.75 5.70 -26.04
C LYS A 151 4.98 4.48 -25.56
N LYS A 152 5.64 3.58 -24.86
CA LYS A 152 4.99 2.45 -24.23
C LYS A 152 4.35 2.86 -22.91
N TYR A 153 5.04 3.66 -22.11
CA TYR A 153 4.51 4.24 -20.89
C TYR A 153 4.10 5.68 -21.14
N HIS A 154 2.89 6.01 -20.69
CA HIS A 154 2.45 7.38 -20.55
C HIS A 154 2.86 7.87 -19.16
N PHE A 155 3.73 8.87 -19.08
CA PHE A 155 4.18 9.46 -17.82
C PHE A 155 3.21 10.56 -17.41
N GLN A 156 2.47 10.32 -16.33
CA GLN A 156 1.50 11.26 -15.79
C GLN A 156 1.97 11.81 -14.44
N THR A 157 2.31 13.08 -14.43
CA THR A 157 2.66 13.80 -13.19
C THR A 157 1.44 13.97 -12.31
N LEU A 158 1.62 13.67 -11.00
CA LEU A 158 0.64 13.90 -9.96
C LEU A 158 0.99 15.21 -9.23
N ASN A 159 -0.01 16.05 -9.04
CA ASN A 159 0.07 17.18 -8.15
C ASN A 159 -0.34 16.77 -6.73
N PHE A 160 0.35 17.29 -5.73
CA PHE A 160 -0.02 17.03 -4.34
C PHE A 160 -1.43 17.55 -4.03
N ASN A 161 -2.16 16.78 -3.24
CA ASN A 161 -3.51 17.07 -2.80
C ASN A 161 -4.60 17.13 -3.90
N GLU A 162 -4.29 16.78 -5.15
CA GLU A 162 -5.25 16.67 -6.23
C GLU A 162 -5.69 15.22 -6.46
N GLU A 163 -7.00 15.01 -6.68
CA GLU A 163 -7.54 13.67 -6.98
C GLU A 163 -7.42 13.41 -8.48
N THR A 164 -6.70 12.36 -8.84
CA THR A 164 -6.42 11.96 -10.23
C THR A 164 -7.02 10.58 -10.51
N PRO A 165 -7.81 10.39 -11.59
CA PRO A 165 -8.29 9.08 -12.01
C PRO A 165 -7.15 8.15 -12.43
N ILE A 166 -7.23 6.88 -12.02
CA ILE A 166 -6.28 5.84 -12.46
C ILE A 166 -6.86 5.16 -13.70
N THR A 167 -6.20 5.37 -14.83
CA THR A 167 -6.62 4.88 -16.15
C THR A 167 -6.89 3.37 -16.16
N ASN A 168 -7.99 2.95 -16.80
CA ASN A 168 -8.44 1.57 -16.89
C ASN A 168 -8.77 0.90 -15.54
N THR A 169 -9.08 1.68 -14.51
CA THR A 169 -9.60 1.23 -13.22
C THR A 169 -10.83 2.05 -12.80
N GLN A 170 -11.46 1.65 -11.70
CA GLN A 170 -12.52 2.44 -11.05
C GLN A 170 -11.96 3.30 -9.91
N MET A 171 -10.64 3.33 -9.76
CA MET A 171 -9.96 4.00 -8.65
C MET A 171 -9.49 5.39 -9.04
N THR A 172 -9.35 6.23 -8.01
CA THR A 172 -8.62 7.49 -8.08
C THR A 172 -7.49 7.49 -7.06
N VAL A 173 -6.53 8.38 -7.23
CA VAL A 173 -5.41 8.58 -6.31
C VAL A 173 -5.25 10.05 -5.97
N LYS A 174 -4.86 10.31 -4.72
CA LYS A 174 -4.37 11.60 -4.26
C LYS A 174 -2.98 11.42 -3.67
N ALA A 175 -2.02 12.23 -4.13
CA ALA A 175 -0.64 12.22 -3.67
C ALA A 175 -0.41 13.18 -2.51
N PHE A 176 0.43 12.78 -1.54
CA PHE A 176 0.91 13.61 -0.44
C PHE A 176 2.43 13.51 -0.35
N SER A 177 3.08 14.62 0.01
CA SER A 177 4.53 14.66 0.19
C SER A 177 4.94 13.90 1.44
N LEU A 178 6.05 13.18 1.36
CA LEU A 178 6.77 12.55 2.46
C LEU A 178 8.22 12.99 2.46
N SER A 179 8.87 12.93 3.62
CA SER A 179 10.32 13.19 3.76
C SER A 179 11.07 11.86 3.84
N HIS A 180 12.08 11.71 2.96
CA HIS A 180 12.95 10.55 2.95
C HIS A 180 14.38 10.98 2.69
N VAL A 181 15.13 11.22 3.77
CA VAL A 181 16.49 11.83 3.74
C VAL A 181 16.46 13.20 3.05
N ASN A 182 16.10 14.25 3.80
CA ASN A 182 16.06 15.61 3.27
C ASN A 182 17.36 15.95 2.48
N PRO A 183 17.30 16.43 1.22
CA PRO A 183 16.14 17.03 0.57
C PRO A 183 15.33 16.08 -0.35
N TYR A 184 15.55 14.79 -0.31
CA TYR A 184 14.80 13.85 -1.18
C TYR A 184 13.35 13.74 -0.76
N GLU A 185 12.48 13.66 -1.75
CA GLU A 185 11.04 13.50 -1.57
C GLU A 185 10.62 12.05 -1.81
N SER A 186 9.65 11.61 -1.04
CA SER A 186 8.88 10.41 -1.31
C SER A 186 7.39 10.77 -1.31
N THR A 187 6.54 9.85 -1.69
CA THR A 187 5.12 10.13 -1.89
C THR A 187 4.25 9.11 -1.16
N ALA A 188 3.21 9.60 -0.47
CA ALA A 188 2.11 8.76 -0.04
C ALA A 188 0.95 8.85 -1.04
N PHE A 189 0.30 7.71 -1.31
CA PHE A 189 -0.84 7.59 -2.20
C PHE A 189 -2.10 7.20 -1.43
N LEU A 190 -3.10 8.08 -1.41
CA LEU A 190 -4.43 7.77 -0.92
C LEU A 190 -5.28 7.27 -2.11
N ILE A 191 -5.48 5.95 -2.16
CA ILE A 191 -6.23 5.27 -3.22
C ILE A 191 -7.70 5.21 -2.78
N LYS A 192 -8.60 5.59 -3.68
CA LYS A 192 -10.04 5.61 -3.44
C LYS A 192 -10.77 4.72 -4.44
N ASN A 193 -11.76 3.99 -3.94
CA ASN A 193 -12.75 3.27 -4.73
C ASN A 193 -14.14 3.48 -4.11
N GLY A 194 -14.98 4.28 -4.77
CA GLY A 194 -16.25 4.70 -4.19
C GLY A 194 -16.06 5.46 -2.88
N ASN A 195 -16.54 4.90 -1.77
CA ASN A 195 -16.39 5.48 -0.43
C ASN A 195 -15.26 4.85 0.39
N ASP A 196 -14.55 3.90 -0.16
CA ASP A 196 -13.50 3.16 0.54
C ASP A 196 -12.13 3.65 0.11
N TYR A 197 -11.21 3.74 1.08
CA TYR A 197 -9.86 4.26 0.89
C TYR A 197 -8.82 3.27 1.43
N ALA A 198 -7.65 3.24 0.77
CA ALA A 198 -6.43 2.63 1.26
C ALA A 198 -5.30 3.65 1.14
N LEU A 199 -4.42 3.72 2.13
CA LEU A 199 -3.27 4.63 2.13
C LEU A 199 -1.99 3.81 1.99
N TYR A 200 -1.17 4.13 1.00
CA TYR A 200 0.17 3.58 0.81
C TYR A 200 1.19 4.68 1.00
N LEU A 201 2.13 4.49 1.91
CA LEU A 201 3.30 5.35 2.04
C LEU A 201 4.49 4.67 1.35
N GLY A 202 5.19 5.45 0.53
CA GLY A 202 6.57 5.13 0.17
C GLY A 202 7.48 5.22 1.40
N ASP A 203 8.77 5.16 1.20
CA ASP A 203 9.73 5.30 2.28
C ASP A 203 9.61 6.67 2.95
N THR A 204 9.69 6.71 4.26
CA THR A 204 9.56 7.94 5.05
C THR A 204 10.29 7.84 6.38
N GLY A 205 10.97 8.91 6.77
CA GLY A 205 11.43 9.08 8.14
C GLY A 205 10.37 9.75 9.01
N PRO A 206 10.52 9.69 10.34
CA PRO A 206 9.62 10.40 11.26
C PRO A 206 9.85 11.91 11.18
N ASP A 207 8.78 12.70 11.24
CA ASP A 207 8.86 14.17 11.14
C ASP A 207 9.89 14.80 12.12
N ALA A 208 10.00 14.23 13.31
CA ALA A 208 10.93 14.70 14.33
C ALA A 208 12.41 14.57 13.91
N VAL A 209 12.77 13.53 13.16
CA VAL A 209 14.15 13.28 12.68
C VAL A 209 14.40 14.01 11.34
N GLU A 210 13.44 13.93 10.43
CA GLU A 210 13.50 14.59 9.12
C GLU A 210 13.34 16.12 9.21
N LYS A 211 12.92 16.64 10.37
CA LYS A 211 12.61 18.06 10.60
C LYS A 211 11.56 18.58 9.61
N SER A 212 10.53 17.80 9.39
CA SER A 212 9.40 18.08 8.51
C SER A 212 8.07 18.06 9.27
N ASN A 213 6.97 18.34 8.57
CA ASN A 213 5.61 18.20 9.05
C ASN A 213 4.79 17.34 8.07
N ASN A 214 5.43 16.60 7.17
CA ASN A 214 4.75 15.90 6.09
C ASN A 214 3.83 14.79 6.60
N LEU A 215 4.26 14.01 7.60
CA LEU A 215 3.40 13.01 8.25
C LEU A 215 2.27 13.66 9.02
N GLN A 216 2.52 14.75 9.75
CA GLN A 216 1.47 15.48 10.47
C GLN A 216 0.40 16.04 9.53
N GLU A 217 0.79 16.57 8.35
CA GLU A 217 -0.15 17.03 7.33
C GLU A 217 -0.96 15.87 6.74
N LEU A 218 -0.31 14.76 6.43
CA LEU A 218 -0.96 13.53 5.96
C LEU A 218 -1.96 13.00 6.99
N TRP A 219 -1.56 12.92 8.28
CA TRP A 219 -2.44 12.47 9.35
C TRP A 219 -3.66 13.37 9.51
N THR A 220 -3.49 14.67 9.38
CA THR A 220 -4.58 15.65 9.42
C THR A 220 -5.58 15.41 8.28
N ALA A 221 -5.07 15.14 7.07
CA ALA A 221 -5.91 14.89 5.90
C ALA A 221 -6.72 13.58 5.99
N ILE A 222 -6.16 12.52 6.59
CA ILE A 222 -6.81 11.19 6.62
C ILE A 222 -7.60 10.90 7.90
N ALA A 223 -7.37 11.63 8.99
CA ALA A 223 -8.09 11.42 10.26
C ALA A 223 -9.63 11.42 10.11
N PRO A 224 -10.26 12.27 9.28
CA PRO A 224 -11.70 12.18 9.01
C PRO A 224 -12.13 10.84 8.39
N LEU A 225 -11.29 10.23 7.55
CA LEU A 225 -11.58 8.94 6.90
C LEU A 225 -11.50 7.77 7.86
N ILE A 226 -10.69 7.87 8.92
CA ILE A 226 -10.65 6.90 10.02
C ILE A 226 -11.93 7.01 10.84
N ARG A 227 -12.32 8.24 11.26
CA ARG A 227 -13.56 8.48 12.01
C ARG A 227 -14.81 7.96 11.29
N SER A 228 -14.85 8.12 9.97
CA SER A 228 -15.97 7.65 9.13
C SER A 228 -15.85 6.17 8.73
N LYS A 229 -14.78 5.46 9.14
CA LYS A 229 -14.48 4.06 8.79
C LYS A 229 -14.33 3.82 7.27
N GLN A 230 -14.02 4.86 6.53
CA GLN A 230 -13.80 4.80 5.09
C GLN A 230 -12.37 4.34 4.75
N LEU A 231 -11.36 4.70 5.56
CA LEU A 231 -10.00 4.19 5.39
C LEU A 231 -9.92 2.75 5.91
N LYS A 232 -9.49 1.82 5.05
CA LYS A 232 -9.49 0.36 5.33
C LYS A 232 -8.16 -0.15 5.85
N GLY A 233 -7.07 0.55 5.57
CA GLY A 233 -5.75 0.22 6.06
C GLY A 233 -4.70 1.20 5.56
N ILE A 234 -3.58 1.22 6.27
CA ILE A 234 -2.39 2.01 5.97
C ILE A 234 -1.22 1.06 5.74
N PHE A 235 -0.53 1.22 4.61
CA PHE A 235 0.77 0.59 4.33
C PHE A 235 1.85 1.59 4.75
N ILE A 236 2.70 1.18 5.66
CA ILE A 236 3.78 2.03 6.17
C ILE A 236 5.01 1.19 6.48
N GLU A 237 6.15 1.74 6.17
CA GLU A 237 7.43 1.08 6.35
C GLU A 237 7.86 0.97 7.81
N VAL A 238 8.64 -0.07 8.11
CA VAL A 238 9.49 -0.16 9.30
C VAL A 238 10.78 -0.87 8.91
N SER A 239 11.80 -0.10 8.61
CA SER A 239 13.06 -0.64 8.05
C SER A 239 14.04 -1.14 9.09
N PHE A 240 14.06 -0.55 10.28
CA PHE A 240 15.06 -0.82 11.31
C PHE A 240 14.45 -1.13 12.68
N PRO A 241 15.12 -1.95 13.52
CA PRO A 241 14.73 -2.10 14.92
C PRO A 241 15.07 -0.83 15.73
N ASN A 242 14.48 -0.70 16.91
CA ASN A 242 14.62 0.51 17.77
C ASN A 242 16.06 0.85 18.19
N GLU A 243 16.98 -0.11 18.11
CA GLU A 243 18.39 0.12 18.44
C GLU A 243 19.18 0.81 17.33
N GLN A 244 18.56 1.04 16.16
CA GLN A 244 19.18 1.83 15.11
C GLN A 244 19.31 3.27 15.57
N PRO A 245 20.53 3.85 15.59
CA PRO A 245 20.70 5.26 15.95
C PRO A 245 20.02 6.20 14.94
N ASP A 246 19.46 7.30 15.41
CA ASP A 246 18.69 8.25 14.58
C ASP A 246 19.48 8.74 13.36
N GLN A 247 20.76 9.02 13.52
CA GLN A 247 21.67 9.47 12.45
C GLN A 247 21.89 8.44 11.33
N PHE A 248 21.50 7.17 11.56
CA PHE A 248 21.61 6.07 10.61
C PHE A 248 20.25 5.49 10.21
N LEU A 249 19.17 6.24 10.41
CA LEU A 249 17.84 5.85 9.93
C LEU A 249 17.71 6.02 8.43
N PHE A 250 18.47 6.92 7.83
CA PHE A 250 18.45 7.16 6.38
C PHE A 250 17.05 7.40 5.83
N GLY A 251 16.24 8.20 6.56
CA GLY A 251 14.86 8.51 6.17
C GLY A 251 13.88 7.35 6.33
N HIS A 252 14.09 6.49 7.32
CA HIS A 252 13.22 5.34 7.60
C HIS A 252 12.73 5.32 9.04
N LEU A 253 11.71 4.46 9.29
CA LEU A 253 11.09 4.28 10.58
C LEU A 253 11.65 3.09 11.37
N THR A 254 11.54 3.18 12.69
CA THR A 254 11.64 2.08 13.65
C THR A 254 10.25 1.83 14.27
N PRO A 255 10.02 0.70 14.97
CA PRO A 255 8.79 0.49 15.74
C PRO A 255 8.42 1.65 16.64
N LYS A 256 9.37 2.17 17.41
CA LYS A 256 9.19 3.34 18.29
C LYS A 256 8.66 4.56 17.54
N TYR A 257 9.28 4.91 16.42
CA TYR A 257 8.87 6.07 15.64
C TYR A 257 7.53 5.85 14.93
N LEU A 258 7.28 4.65 14.42
CA LEU A 258 5.96 4.33 13.89
C LEU A 258 4.87 4.52 14.96
N MET A 259 5.06 3.99 16.18
CA MET A 259 4.07 4.15 17.24
C MET A 259 3.89 5.61 17.64
N GLN A 260 4.95 6.42 17.69
CA GLN A 260 4.85 7.87 17.92
C GLN A 260 3.98 8.56 16.86
N GLU A 261 4.21 8.28 15.59
CA GLU A 261 3.41 8.84 14.49
C GLU A 261 1.95 8.38 14.54
N LEU A 262 1.68 7.13 14.90
CA LEU A 262 0.31 6.61 15.02
C LEU A 262 -0.41 7.18 16.25
N HIS A 263 0.28 7.55 17.32
CA HIS A 263 -0.30 8.32 18.42
C HIS A 263 -0.72 9.74 18.00
N GLU A 264 0.08 10.41 17.14
CA GLU A 264 -0.33 11.71 16.58
C GLU A 264 -1.58 11.55 15.70
N LEU A 265 -1.65 10.48 14.88
CA LEU A 265 -2.83 10.16 14.10
C LEU A 265 -4.06 9.89 14.99
N GLU A 266 -3.91 9.14 16.09
CA GLU A 266 -5.03 8.89 17.03
C GLU A 266 -5.54 10.18 17.67
N LYS A 267 -4.65 11.09 18.10
CA LYS A 267 -5.05 12.41 18.64
C LYS A 267 -5.95 13.16 17.68
N LEU A 268 -5.65 13.10 16.35
CA LEU A 268 -6.45 13.75 15.31
C LEU A 268 -7.73 12.98 14.99
N ALA A 269 -7.68 11.67 14.98
CA ALA A 269 -8.82 10.81 14.62
C ALA A 269 -9.80 10.60 15.80
N GLY A 270 -9.34 10.81 17.03
CA GLY A 270 -10.10 10.62 18.26
C GLY A 270 -9.66 9.38 19.05
N LYS A 271 -9.85 9.42 20.34
CA LYS A 271 -9.48 8.35 21.26
C LYS A 271 -10.05 7.00 20.82
N ASP A 272 -9.25 5.94 20.92
CA ASP A 272 -9.58 4.56 20.57
C ASP A 272 -9.99 4.35 19.08
N SER A 273 -9.82 5.37 18.22
CA SER A 273 -10.20 5.29 16.81
C SER A 273 -9.36 4.31 16.00
N LEU A 274 -8.15 4.00 16.47
CA LEU A 274 -7.21 3.07 15.86
C LEU A 274 -7.32 1.64 16.42
N ASN A 275 -8.15 1.39 17.42
CA ASN A 275 -8.31 0.04 17.96
C ASN A 275 -8.84 -0.94 16.90
N GLY A 276 -8.10 -2.00 16.63
CA GLY A 276 -8.39 -2.98 15.57
C GLY A 276 -8.10 -2.49 14.13
N PHE A 277 -7.59 -1.25 13.96
CA PHE A 277 -7.28 -0.69 12.65
C PHE A 277 -6.09 -1.43 12.00
N LYS A 278 -6.17 -1.66 10.69
CA LYS A 278 -5.18 -2.45 9.94
C LYS A 278 -3.99 -1.57 9.54
N ILE A 279 -2.81 -1.94 9.99
CA ILE A 279 -1.52 -1.39 9.57
C ILE A 279 -0.72 -2.49 8.85
N VAL A 280 -0.45 -2.28 7.59
CA VAL A 280 0.37 -3.18 6.76
C VAL A 280 1.81 -2.72 6.85
N ILE A 281 2.66 -3.54 7.47
CA ILE A 281 4.08 -3.21 7.66
C ILE A 281 4.83 -3.57 6.38
N THR A 282 5.43 -2.57 5.76
CA THR A 282 6.18 -2.69 4.50
C THR A 282 7.68 -2.52 4.71
N HIS A 283 8.45 -2.73 3.66
CA HIS A 283 9.86 -2.35 3.53
C HIS A 283 10.79 -2.88 4.63
N LEU A 284 10.50 -4.05 5.19
CA LEU A 284 11.36 -4.68 6.21
C LEU A 284 12.74 -5.00 5.64
N LYS A 285 13.80 -4.44 6.21
CA LYS A 285 15.18 -4.65 5.72
C LYS A 285 15.87 -5.87 6.35
N PRO A 286 16.59 -6.69 5.56
CA PRO A 286 17.47 -7.73 6.09
C PRO A 286 18.54 -7.16 7.04
N PRO A 287 19.15 -7.98 7.91
CA PRO A 287 19.03 -9.44 8.00
C PRO A 287 17.78 -9.90 8.73
N ALA A 288 17.44 -11.18 8.58
CA ALA A 288 16.24 -11.79 9.19
C ALA A 288 16.09 -11.55 10.70
N LYS A 289 17.18 -11.50 11.46
CA LYS A 289 17.17 -11.18 12.89
C LYS A 289 16.58 -9.81 13.21
N ASN A 290 16.83 -8.82 12.34
CA ASN A 290 16.25 -7.48 12.49
C ASN A 290 14.74 -7.52 12.26
N ILE A 291 14.27 -8.28 11.24
CA ILE A 291 12.85 -8.44 10.95
C ILE A 291 12.12 -9.10 12.12
N VAL A 292 12.70 -10.14 12.73
CA VAL A 292 12.12 -10.77 13.93
C VAL A 292 12.02 -9.76 15.06
N LYS A 293 13.07 -9.00 15.31
CA LYS A 293 13.13 -7.98 16.37
C LYS A 293 12.09 -6.86 16.16
N ILE A 294 11.97 -6.34 14.92
CA ILE A 294 10.94 -5.35 14.56
C ILE A 294 9.54 -5.87 14.91
N LYS A 295 9.24 -7.14 14.54
CA LYS A 295 7.93 -7.74 14.83
C LYS A 295 7.66 -7.88 16.32
N GLU A 296 8.67 -8.24 17.11
CA GLU A 296 8.56 -8.33 18.57
C GLU A 296 8.36 -6.96 19.22
N GLN A 297 9.10 -5.94 18.78
CA GLN A 297 8.98 -4.57 19.25
C GLN A 297 7.61 -3.98 18.93
N LEU A 298 7.14 -4.11 17.69
CA LEU A 298 5.79 -3.68 17.30
C LEU A 298 4.69 -4.38 18.13
N LYS A 299 4.84 -5.68 18.41
CA LYS A 299 3.88 -6.39 19.26
C LYS A 299 3.88 -5.87 20.70
N THR A 300 5.07 -5.56 21.24
CA THR A 300 5.24 -5.12 22.64
C THR A 300 4.75 -3.68 22.83
N GLU A 301 4.98 -2.81 21.83
CA GLU A 301 4.68 -1.37 21.90
C GLU A 301 3.25 -1.03 21.43
N ASN A 302 2.47 -2.01 21.01
CA ASN A 302 1.11 -1.82 20.47
C ASN A 302 0.09 -1.53 21.58
N ASP A 303 0.14 -0.37 22.15
CA ASP A 303 -0.82 0.13 23.16
C ASP A 303 -2.10 0.72 22.54
N LEU A 304 -2.10 1.00 21.23
CA LEU A 304 -3.26 1.45 20.45
C LEU A 304 -4.20 0.32 20.00
N GLY A 305 -3.86 -0.94 20.29
CA GLY A 305 -4.67 -2.09 19.87
C GLY A 305 -4.73 -2.31 18.34
N LEU A 306 -3.72 -1.90 17.61
CA LEU A 306 -3.63 -2.01 16.16
C LEU A 306 -3.58 -3.45 15.68
N LYS A 307 -4.06 -3.70 14.46
CA LYS A 307 -3.90 -4.98 13.77
C LYS A 307 -2.76 -4.89 12.77
N PHE A 308 -1.55 -5.25 13.17
CA PHE A 308 -0.41 -5.33 12.27
C PHE A 308 -0.54 -6.51 11.29
N ILE A 309 -0.37 -6.22 10.01
CA ILE A 309 -0.30 -7.19 8.93
C ILE A 309 1.13 -7.20 8.40
N PHE A 310 1.78 -8.35 8.44
CA PHE A 310 3.10 -8.58 7.85
C PHE A 310 2.89 -9.34 6.54
N PRO A 311 2.89 -8.66 5.39
CA PRO A 311 2.58 -9.30 4.12
C PRO A 311 3.66 -10.32 3.75
N GLU A 312 3.25 -11.36 3.02
CA GLU A 312 4.13 -12.37 2.46
C GLU A 312 4.07 -12.29 0.93
N GLN A 313 5.23 -12.33 0.29
CA GLN A 313 5.33 -12.30 -1.16
C GLN A 313 4.44 -13.34 -1.82
N GLY A 314 3.61 -12.91 -2.76
CA GLY A 314 2.72 -13.77 -3.53
C GLY A 314 1.52 -14.32 -2.78
N LYS A 315 1.24 -13.91 -1.53
CA LYS A 315 0.03 -14.26 -0.79
C LYS A 315 -0.92 -13.08 -0.70
N SER A 316 -2.11 -13.22 -1.25
CA SER A 316 -3.11 -12.15 -1.20
C SER A 316 -3.71 -11.98 0.18
N PHE A 317 -4.10 -10.75 0.51
CA PHE A 317 -4.91 -10.41 1.68
C PHE A 317 -5.94 -9.33 1.33
N GLU A 318 -6.86 -9.04 2.25
CA GLU A 318 -7.98 -8.12 2.04
C GLU A 318 -7.95 -6.96 3.05
N LEU A 319 -8.36 -5.80 2.56
CA LEU A 319 -8.59 -4.60 3.36
C LEU A 319 -10.07 -4.22 3.42
#